data_454500dee17155678b172ddbbea25cb0
#
_entry.id   454500dee17155678b172ddbbea25cb0
#
_cell.length_a   1.000
_cell.length_b   1.000
_cell.length_c   1.000
_cell.angle_alpha   90.00
_cell.angle_beta   90.00
_cell.angle_gamma   90.00
#
_symmetry.space_group_name_H-M   'P 1'
#
loop_
_entity.id
_entity.type
_entity.pdbx_description
1 polymer ?
#
loop_
_entity_poly.entity_id
_entity_poly.type
_entity_poly.pdbx_seq_one_letter_code
_entity_poly.pdbx_strand_id
1 'polypeptide(L)'
;MCIRDSFSDDVLREWSELHPQLERGETQSFTEYLRGQHKRMAIRQEAIAALQRVDAIVMPTWNTIGDKWDAITANIRGRDVPARSRAVYLNGMASQAGLPAISIPCGLAKEERFPVGLQLVGRDLEEALVLRVAYAYEQATPWHQQHPPV
;
A
#
# COMPACT_ATOMS: atom_id res chain seq x y z
N MET A 1 14.99 -10.03 16.76
CA MET A 1 14.62 -11.02 15.73
C MET A 1 14.69 -10.28 14.40
N CYS A 2 15.68 -10.59 13.58
CA CYS A 2 15.86 -9.95 12.27
C CYS A 2 14.91 -10.62 11.28
N ILE A 3 14.25 -9.85 10.42
CA ILE A 3 13.36 -10.38 9.37
C ILE A 3 14.12 -11.41 8.50
N ARG A 4 15.41 -11.20 8.28
CA ARG A 4 16.30 -12.11 7.55
C ARG A 4 16.29 -13.54 8.11
N ASP A 5 16.25 -13.68 9.44
CA ASP A 5 16.28 -15.00 10.10
C ASP A 5 14.96 -15.78 9.88
N SER A 6 13.92 -15.11 9.35
CA SER A 6 12.60 -15.69 9.10
C SER A 6 12.44 -16.24 7.68
N PHE A 7 13.40 -16.01 6.78
CA PHE A 7 13.34 -16.46 5.39
C PHE A 7 14.50 -17.43 5.07
N SER A 8 14.20 -18.45 4.28
CA SER A 8 15.23 -19.34 3.75
C SER A 8 16.14 -18.62 2.76
N ASP A 9 17.37 -19.10 2.61
CA ASP A 9 18.34 -18.54 1.64
C ASP A 9 17.80 -18.55 0.20
N ASP A 10 16.94 -19.50 -0.16
CA ASP A 10 16.32 -19.57 -1.49
C ASP A 10 15.34 -18.43 -1.70
N VAL A 11 14.49 -18.11 -0.70
CA VAL A 11 13.58 -16.97 -0.73
C VAL A 11 14.37 -15.67 -0.81
N LEU A 12 15.46 -15.55 -0.07
CA LEU A 12 16.32 -14.36 -0.11
C LEU A 12 17.00 -14.19 -1.47
N ARG A 13 17.38 -15.27 -2.15
CA ARG A 13 17.93 -15.22 -3.52
C ARG A 13 16.88 -14.80 -4.57
N GLU A 14 15.67 -15.33 -4.49
CA GLU A 14 14.57 -14.92 -5.37
C GLU A 14 14.18 -13.45 -5.16
N TRP A 15 14.36 -12.95 -3.95
CA TRP A 15 14.05 -11.56 -3.58
C TRP A 15 15.30 -10.68 -3.48
N SER A 16 16.19 -10.83 -4.47
CA SER A 16 17.46 -10.09 -4.54
C SER A 16 17.30 -8.56 -4.40
N GLU A 17 16.15 -8.03 -4.76
CA GLU A 17 15.84 -6.59 -4.59
C GLU A 17 15.62 -6.17 -3.13
N LEU A 18 15.32 -7.10 -2.22
CA LEU A 18 15.21 -6.84 -0.78
C LEU A 18 16.56 -6.87 -0.08
N HIS A 19 17.58 -7.50 -0.66
CA HIS A 19 18.91 -7.59 -0.09
C HIS A 19 19.48 -6.22 0.34
N PRO A 20 19.49 -5.18 -0.50
CA PRO A 20 20.01 -3.88 -0.11
C PRO A 20 19.23 -3.23 1.04
N GLN A 21 17.93 -3.55 1.18
CA GLN A 21 17.12 -3.02 2.28
C GLN A 21 17.39 -3.75 3.59
N LEU A 22 17.60 -5.06 3.53
CA LEU A 22 17.97 -5.88 4.69
C LEU A 22 19.37 -5.49 5.19
N GLU A 23 20.34 -5.35 4.30
CA GLU A 23 21.68 -4.90 4.63
C GLU A 23 21.71 -3.49 5.26
N ARG A 24 20.87 -2.56 4.74
CA ARG A 24 20.67 -1.26 5.37
C ARG A 24 20.10 -1.40 6.77
N GLY A 25 19.18 -2.33 6.99
CA GLY A 25 18.60 -2.59 8.31
C GLY A 25 19.67 -3.07 9.31
N GLU A 26 20.60 -3.90 8.87
CA GLU A 26 21.71 -4.40 9.70
C GLU A 26 22.71 -3.30 10.08
N THR A 27 22.93 -2.35 9.18
CA THR A 27 23.93 -1.25 9.36
C THR A 27 23.30 0.04 9.89
N GLN A 28 21.98 0.10 10.01
CA GLN A 28 21.28 1.29 10.45
C GLN A 28 21.62 1.64 11.90
N SER A 29 22.07 2.88 12.13
CA SER A 29 22.30 3.36 13.48
C SER A 29 21.00 3.55 14.26
N PHE A 30 21.06 3.44 15.59
CA PHE A 30 19.90 3.69 16.46
C PHE A 30 19.33 5.10 16.27
N THR A 31 20.18 6.09 15.99
CA THR A 31 19.73 7.46 15.70
C THR A 31 18.92 7.55 14.42
N GLU A 32 19.30 6.84 13.38
CA GLU A 32 18.54 6.77 12.11
C GLU A 32 17.20 6.06 12.30
N TYR A 33 17.19 4.97 13.06
CA TYR A 33 15.98 4.29 13.44
C TYR A 33 15.00 5.24 14.17
N LEU A 34 15.46 5.98 15.18
CA LEU A 34 14.64 6.96 15.89
C LEU A 34 14.11 8.07 14.99
N ARG A 35 14.94 8.58 14.08
CA ARG A 35 14.47 9.55 13.06
C ARG A 35 13.36 8.97 12.18
N GLY A 36 13.48 7.70 11.81
CA GLY A 36 12.44 6.97 11.09
C GLY A 36 11.13 6.91 11.88
N GLN A 37 11.20 6.58 13.18
CA GLN A 37 10.03 6.55 14.06
C GLN A 37 9.38 7.93 14.21
N HIS A 38 10.16 9.00 14.33
CA HIS A 38 9.62 10.38 14.37
C HIS A 38 8.89 10.73 13.07
N LYS A 39 9.43 10.38 11.89
CA LYS A 39 8.75 10.58 10.61
C LYS A 39 7.44 9.80 10.53
N ARG A 40 7.44 8.56 11.00
CA ARG A 40 6.23 7.74 11.07
C ARG A 40 5.15 8.39 11.97
N MET A 41 5.56 8.93 13.13
CA MET A 41 4.63 9.65 14.02
C MET A 41 4.06 10.90 13.35
N ALA A 42 4.86 11.65 12.60
CA ALA A 42 4.38 12.82 11.84
C ALA A 42 3.33 12.42 10.80
N ILE A 43 3.58 11.37 10.02
CA ILE A 43 2.60 10.84 9.04
C ILE A 43 1.29 10.46 9.75
N ARG A 44 1.38 9.77 10.90
CA ARG A 44 0.19 9.42 11.70
C ARG A 44 -0.58 10.66 12.15
N GLN A 45 0.09 11.69 12.66
CA GLN A 45 -0.55 12.92 13.12
C GLN A 45 -1.26 13.66 11.98
N GLU A 46 -0.64 13.75 10.80
CA GLU A 46 -1.26 14.35 9.62
C GLU A 46 -2.50 13.57 9.16
N ALA A 47 -2.44 12.24 9.13
CA ALA A 47 -3.57 11.39 8.78
C ALA A 47 -4.72 11.52 9.79
N ILE A 48 -4.42 11.54 11.11
CA ILE A 48 -5.42 11.75 12.15
C ILE A 48 -6.06 13.13 12.03
N ALA A 49 -5.27 14.18 11.78
CA ALA A 49 -5.79 15.54 11.61
C ALA A 49 -6.74 15.64 10.39
N ALA A 50 -6.42 14.95 9.31
CA ALA A 50 -7.33 14.86 8.16
C ALA A 50 -8.64 14.15 8.52
N LEU A 51 -8.55 13.02 9.24
CA LEU A 51 -9.69 12.21 9.67
C LEU A 51 -10.57 12.88 10.75
N GLN A 52 -10.11 13.94 11.41
CA GLN A 52 -10.98 14.77 12.25
C GLN A 52 -12.02 15.55 11.46
N ARG A 53 -11.80 15.74 10.16
CA ARG A 53 -12.66 16.55 9.28
C ARG A 53 -13.55 15.71 8.39
N VAL A 54 -13.26 14.41 8.25
CA VAL A 54 -13.96 13.46 7.40
C VAL A 54 -14.07 12.11 8.10
N ASP A 55 -15.02 11.29 7.70
CA ASP A 55 -15.23 9.96 8.29
C ASP A 55 -14.27 8.91 7.71
N ALA A 56 -13.86 9.07 6.47
CA ALA A 56 -12.87 8.22 5.81
C ALA A 56 -12.09 9.01 4.76
N ILE A 57 -10.84 8.60 4.53
CA ILE A 57 -10.03 9.06 3.41
C ILE A 57 -10.15 8.04 2.29
N VAL A 58 -10.40 8.52 1.08
CA VAL A 58 -10.55 7.70 -0.12
C VAL A 58 -9.41 7.99 -1.08
N MET A 59 -8.73 6.96 -1.55
CA MET A 59 -7.63 7.11 -2.50
C MET A 59 -7.50 5.86 -3.38
N PRO A 60 -6.77 5.92 -4.51
CA PRO A 60 -6.41 4.70 -5.24
C PRO A 60 -5.57 3.79 -4.34
N THR A 61 -5.83 2.47 -4.38
CA THR A 61 -4.98 1.51 -3.66
C THR A 61 -3.56 1.52 -4.20
N TRP A 62 -3.43 1.73 -5.51
CA TRP A 62 -2.17 1.65 -6.22
C TRP A 62 -2.00 2.89 -7.11
N ASN A 63 -0.80 3.39 -7.27
CA ASN A 63 -0.51 4.60 -8.04
C ASN A 63 -0.28 4.36 -9.54
N THR A 64 -0.32 3.12 -9.97
CA THR A 64 -0.22 2.69 -11.37
C THR A 64 -1.26 1.61 -11.64
N ILE A 65 -1.59 1.41 -12.91
CA ILE A 65 -2.24 0.21 -13.40
C ILE A 65 -1.24 -0.94 -13.24
N GLY A 66 -1.70 -2.15 -12.98
CA GLY A 66 -0.82 -3.31 -12.80
C GLY A 66 0.25 -3.44 -13.90
N ASP A 67 1.36 -4.09 -13.60
CA ASP A 67 2.43 -4.32 -14.55
C ASP A 67 2.45 -5.76 -15.00
N LYS A 68 3.18 -5.99 -16.09
CA LYS A 68 3.58 -7.33 -16.47
C LYS A 68 4.41 -7.97 -15.36
N TRP A 69 4.29 -9.28 -15.22
CA TRP A 69 4.99 -10.03 -14.17
C TRP A 69 6.52 -9.82 -14.18
N ASP A 70 7.08 -9.68 -15.37
CA ASP A 70 8.52 -9.48 -15.61
C ASP A 70 8.96 -8.02 -15.68
N ALA A 71 8.08 -7.08 -15.40
CA ALA A 71 8.41 -5.65 -15.43
C ALA A 71 9.39 -5.28 -14.32
N ILE A 72 10.56 -4.82 -14.69
CA ILE A 72 11.61 -4.34 -13.76
C ILE A 72 11.35 -2.89 -13.37
N THR A 73 10.82 -2.08 -14.30
CA THR A 73 10.52 -0.66 -14.08
C THR A 73 9.07 -0.34 -14.43
N ALA A 74 8.56 0.72 -13.81
CA ALA A 74 7.27 1.32 -14.13
C ALA A 74 7.43 2.81 -14.37
N ASN A 75 6.73 3.35 -15.37
CA ASN A 75 6.71 4.78 -15.63
C ASN A 75 5.66 5.46 -14.75
N ILE A 76 6.09 6.38 -13.89
CA ILE A 76 5.21 7.22 -13.07
C ILE A 76 5.45 8.67 -13.47
N ARG A 77 4.50 9.28 -14.15
CA ARG A 77 4.56 10.67 -14.57
C ARG A 77 5.83 11.00 -15.37
N GLY A 78 6.21 10.12 -16.30
CA GLY A 78 7.39 10.29 -17.15
C GLY A 78 8.73 9.92 -16.48
N ARG A 79 8.71 9.34 -15.27
CA ARG A 79 9.91 8.83 -14.58
C ARG A 79 9.84 7.33 -14.45
N ASP A 80 10.89 6.67 -14.85
CA ASP A 80 11.03 5.23 -14.61
C ASP A 80 11.50 5.00 -13.17
N VAL A 81 10.71 4.21 -12.45
CA VAL A 81 10.99 3.81 -11.07
C VAL A 81 10.99 2.29 -10.98
N PRO A 82 11.73 1.69 -10.06
CA PRO A 82 11.66 0.26 -9.84
C PRO A 82 10.22 -0.20 -9.62
N ALA A 83 9.77 -1.21 -10.35
CA ALA A 83 8.37 -1.65 -10.36
C ALA A 83 7.82 -1.93 -8.95
N ARG A 84 8.64 -2.49 -8.07
CA ARG A 84 8.25 -2.82 -6.68
C ARG A 84 8.24 -1.63 -5.73
N SER A 85 9.03 -0.58 -5.98
CA SER A 85 9.11 0.57 -5.06
C SER A 85 7.88 1.47 -5.07
N ARG A 86 7.05 1.39 -6.11
CA ARG A 86 5.83 2.19 -6.28
C ARG A 86 4.69 1.83 -5.32
N ALA A 87 4.66 0.58 -4.82
CA ALA A 87 3.64 0.11 -3.88
C ALA A 87 3.58 0.97 -2.60
N VAL A 88 4.70 1.53 -2.21
CA VAL A 88 4.88 2.17 -0.91
C VAL A 88 4.22 3.55 -0.84
N TYR A 89 3.97 4.21 -1.97
CA TYR A 89 3.54 5.61 -1.97
C TYR A 89 2.11 5.84 -1.46
N LEU A 90 1.17 4.99 -1.81
CA LEU A 90 -0.22 5.15 -1.38
C LEU A 90 -0.59 4.22 -0.22
N ASN A 91 -0.28 2.93 -0.34
CA ASN A 91 -0.56 1.95 0.72
C ASN A 91 0.25 2.22 1.99
N GLY A 92 1.44 2.85 1.83
CA GLY A 92 2.34 3.15 2.94
C GLY A 92 1.73 4.06 3.99
N MET A 93 0.84 4.97 3.61
CA MET A 93 0.24 5.91 4.56
C MET A 93 -0.54 5.19 5.66
N ALA A 94 -1.49 4.36 5.33
CA ALA A 94 -2.30 3.64 6.32
C ALA A 94 -1.43 2.70 7.18
N SER A 95 -0.51 1.97 6.54
CA SER A 95 0.42 1.07 7.22
C SER A 95 1.36 1.81 8.17
N GLN A 96 1.95 2.93 7.73
CA GLN A 96 2.85 3.74 8.58
C GLN A 96 2.09 4.44 9.72
N ALA A 97 0.88 4.90 9.45
CA ALA A 97 0.04 5.52 10.46
C ALA A 97 -0.60 4.51 11.44
N GLY A 98 -0.63 3.21 11.11
CA GLY A 98 -1.31 2.18 11.89
C GLY A 98 -2.82 2.41 11.94
N LEU A 99 -3.42 2.80 10.82
CA LEU A 99 -4.85 3.07 10.67
C LEU A 99 -5.54 1.94 9.93
N PRO A 100 -6.81 1.63 10.25
CA PRO A 100 -7.59 0.64 9.52
C PRO A 100 -7.80 1.07 8.08
N ALA A 101 -7.55 0.16 7.15
CA ALA A 101 -7.74 0.39 5.74
C ALA A 101 -8.23 -0.87 5.02
N ILE A 102 -9.02 -0.67 3.97
CA ILE A 102 -9.50 -1.72 3.08
C ILE A 102 -9.31 -1.29 1.63
N SER A 103 -9.01 -2.23 0.76
CA SER A 103 -9.05 -2.03 -0.70
C SER A 103 -10.22 -2.80 -1.29
N ILE A 104 -11.04 -2.12 -2.08
CA ILE A 104 -12.21 -2.69 -2.76
C ILE A 104 -12.10 -2.45 -4.25
N PRO A 105 -12.65 -3.35 -5.11
CA PRO A 105 -12.64 -3.14 -6.55
C PRO A 105 -13.50 -1.94 -6.92
N CYS A 106 -12.98 -1.05 -7.78
CA CYS A 106 -13.70 0.16 -8.20
C CYS A 106 -13.79 0.34 -9.72
N GLY A 107 -13.34 -0.62 -10.48
CA GLY A 107 -13.41 -0.58 -11.93
C GLY A 107 -12.30 -1.35 -12.62
N LEU A 108 -12.29 -1.20 -13.94
CA LEU A 108 -11.23 -1.71 -14.80
C LEU A 108 -10.55 -0.55 -15.52
N ALA A 109 -9.23 -0.59 -15.63
CA ALA A 109 -8.49 0.34 -16.47
C ALA A 109 -8.91 0.18 -17.95
N LYS A 110 -9.08 1.31 -18.65
CA LYS A 110 -9.71 1.33 -19.98
C LYS A 110 -8.95 0.51 -21.03
N GLU A 111 -7.63 0.59 -21.03
CA GLU A 111 -6.81 0.03 -22.10
C GLU A 111 -6.48 -1.46 -21.89
N GLU A 112 -6.20 -1.86 -20.66
CA GLU A 112 -5.72 -3.20 -20.34
C GLU A 112 -6.72 -4.07 -19.59
N ARG A 113 -7.91 -3.50 -19.26
CA ARG A 113 -8.93 -4.14 -18.42
C ARG A 113 -8.40 -4.66 -17.09
N PHE A 114 -7.34 -4.06 -16.59
CA PHE A 114 -6.77 -4.37 -15.30
C PHE A 114 -7.69 -3.91 -14.16
N PRO A 115 -7.89 -4.72 -13.12
CA PRO A 115 -8.71 -4.31 -11.98
C PRO A 115 -8.05 -3.15 -11.23
N VAL A 116 -8.85 -2.15 -10.87
CA VAL A 116 -8.43 -0.98 -10.09
C VAL A 116 -9.03 -1.08 -8.71
N GLY A 117 -8.19 -0.84 -7.69
CA GLY A 117 -8.59 -0.83 -6.29
C GLY A 117 -8.80 0.59 -5.75
N LEU A 118 -9.87 0.75 -4.99
CA LEU A 118 -10.16 1.93 -4.17
C LEU A 118 -9.78 1.62 -2.73
N GLN A 119 -8.89 2.41 -2.14
CA GLN A 119 -8.53 2.30 -0.73
C GLN A 119 -9.38 3.24 0.12
N LEU A 120 -9.94 2.71 1.18
CA LEU A 120 -10.61 3.46 2.23
C LEU A 120 -9.76 3.37 3.49
N VAL A 121 -9.49 4.51 4.13
CA VAL A 121 -8.73 4.60 5.39
C VAL A 121 -9.62 5.27 6.43
N GLY A 122 -9.81 4.63 7.57
CA GLY A 122 -10.63 5.11 8.67
C GLY A 122 -9.81 5.61 9.85
N ARG A 123 -10.53 6.11 10.88
CA ARG A 123 -9.95 6.50 12.15
C ARG A 123 -9.46 5.26 12.91
N ASP A 124 -8.61 5.51 13.86
CA ASP A 124 -8.09 4.47 14.78
C ASP A 124 -9.25 3.72 15.45
N LEU A 125 -9.19 2.39 15.44
CA LEU A 125 -10.19 1.48 16.02
C LEU A 125 -11.60 1.59 15.41
N GLU A 126 -11.75 2.23 14.24
CA GLU A 126 -13.03 2.34 13.53
C GLU A 126 -13.13 1.38 12.32
N GLU A 127 -12.64 0.15 12.42
CA GLU A 127 -12.73 -0.88 11.37
C GLU A 127 -14.18 -1.09 10.92
N ALA A 128 -15.12 -1.05 11.87
CA ALA A 128 -16.54 -1.22 11.58
C ALA A 128 -17.09 -0.12 10.65
N LEU A 129 -16.61 1.12 10.78
CA LEU A 129 -16.98 2.21 9.89
C LEU A 129 -16.40 1.98 8.49
N VAL A 130 -15.13 1.60 8.41
CA VAL A 130 -14.44 1.32 7.13
C VAL A 130 -15.18 0.19 6.38
N LEU A 131 -15.54 -0.89 7.06
CA LEU A 131 -16.29 -2.00 6.49
C LEU A 131 -17.69 -1.58 6.03
N ARG A 132 -18.40 -0.74 6.80
CA ARG A 132 -19.73 -0.24 6.39
C ARG A 132 -19.66 0.62 5.14
N VAL A 133 -18.66 1.51 5.04
CA VAL A 133 -18.46 2.34 3.84
C VAL A 133 -18.13 1.46 2.64
N ALA A 134 -17.23 0.49 2.81
CA ALA A 134 -16.86 -0.47 1.79
C ALA A 134 -18.09 -1.27 1.30
N TYR A 135 -18.87 -1.80 2.22
CA TYR A 135 -20.10 -2.54 1.90
C TYR A 135 -21.13 -1.68 1.17
N ALA A 136 -21.34 -0.44 1.62
CA ALA A 136 -22.26 0.48 0.94
C ALA A 136 -21.82 0.75 -0.51
N TYR A 137 -20.51 0.88 -0.74
CA TYR A 137 -19.97 1.03 -2.09
C TYR A 137 -20.17 -0.24 -2.94
N GLU A 138 -19.92 -1.42 -2.39
CA GLU A 138 -20.15 -2.69 -3.07
C GLU A 138 -21.62 -2.87 -3.48
N GLN A 139 -22.56 -2.50 -2.59
CA GLN A 139 -24.00 -2.56 -2.91
C GLN A 139 -24.42 -1.57 -4.00
N ALA A 140 -23.70 -0.45 -4.14
CA ALA A 140 -23.97 0.58 -5.14
C ALA A 140 -23.30 0.32 -6.50
N THR A 141 -22.40 -0.67 -6.59
CA THR A 141 -21.57 -0.90 -7.78
C THR A 141 -21.46 -2.40 -8.11
N PRO A 142 -21.31 -2.77 -9.40
CA PRO A 142 -21.19 -4.18 -9.80
C PRO A 142 -19.76 -4.72 -9.79
N TRP A 143 -18.78 -3.95 -9.35
CA TRP A 143 -17.36 -4.28 -9.54
C TRP A 143 -16.91 -5.55 -8.82
N HIS A 144 -17.47 -5.81 -7.63
CA HIS A 144 -17.18 -7.01 -6.83
C HIS A 144 -17.70 -8.31 -7.47
N GLN A 145 -18.62 -8.21 -8.43
CA GLN A 145 -19.19 -9.37 -9.14
C GLN A 145 -18.40 -9.75 -10.39
N GLN A 146 -17.41 -8.93 -10.77
CA GLN A 146 -16.59 -9.21 -11.94
C GLN A 146 -15.45 -10.14 -11.56
N HIS A 147 -15.33 -11.26 -12.29
CA HIS A 147 -14.28 -12.24 -12.13
C HIS A 147 -13.39 -12.27 -13.38
N PRO A 148 -12.11 -12.63 -13.25
CA PRO A 148 -11.28 -12.86 -14.43
C PRO A 148 -11.88 -13.99 -15.27
N PRO A 149 -11.71 -13.93 -16.59
CA PRO A 149 -12.09 -15.05 -17.45
C PRO A 149 -11.27 -16.28 -17.05
N VAL A 150 -11.97 -17.35 -16.70
CA VAL A 150 -11.37 -18.65 -16.36
C VAL A 150 -11.28 -19.46 -17.64
#